data_00d77ae47e465dccbd48da7a208050d3
#
_entry.id   00d77ae47e465dccbd48da7a208050d3
#
_cell.length_a   1.000
_cell.length_b   1.000
_cell.length_c   1.000
_cell.angle_alpha   90.00
_cell.angle_beta   90.00
_cell.angle_gamma   90.00
#
_symmetry.space_group_name_H-M   'P 1'
#
loop_
_entity.id
_entity.type
_entity.pdbx_description
1 polymer ?
#
loop_
_entity_poly.entity_id
_entity_poly.type
_entity_poly.pdbx_seq_one_letter_code
_entity_poly.pdbx_strand_id
1 'polypeptide(L)'
;DLELVPILNKIDLPSAHPDEVAQEVEDVIGLPCLDAPRVSAKTGLNVDQVLERVVTDIPAPTGDPDAPLKALIFDSIYDSYKGVIVYIRVFEGTVKPGDTIRMMATGAEFTLVEVGHMGATNLSPCAQLQAGEVGYLTASIKTVQDTRVGDTVTLANNPTAEALPGYRQVKPMVFCGIYPADGAKYPDLKDALEKLQLNDASLTFELETSAALGFGFRCGFLGLLHMEIITERLEREFDLDIITTTPSVRYRLTLTDGTVEMIDNPSSYPDPSNIVKQEEPFVDVHLYTPNDYVGGLMDLCQNKRGVLIDMKYLDDVRVDLHYALPLGEIVYDFFDAIKSRSRGYASYDYEFKEYRESDLVKLDFLLNGDPVDALSMIVFRDNAYAKGRRICEKLRDNIPRNLFEIPVQAAIGGKIIARETVKAMRKDVLAKCYGGDISRKKKLLEKQKEGKKKMRQLGSVSLP
;
A
#
# COMPACT_ATOMS: atom_id res chain seq x y z
N ASP A 1 9.64 -9.63 -25.12
CA ASP A 1 10.31 -8.60 -25.91
C ASP A 1 9.26 -7.57 -26.31
N LEU A 2 9.50 -6.29 -26.00
CA LEU A 2 8.64 -5.17 -26.34
C LEU A 2 9.36 -4.31 -27.39
N GLU A 3 8.62 -3.80 -28.37
CA GLU A 3 9.12 -2.78 -29.27
C GLU A 3 9.16 -1.44 -28.55
N LEU A 4 10.30 -0.76 -28.56
CA LEU A 4 10.52 0.50 -27.88
C LEU A 4 10.65 1.63 -28.90
N VAL A 5 9.73 2.60 -28.83
CA VAL A 5 9.71 3.77 -29.71
C VAL A 5 10.02 5.02 -28.88
N PRO A 6 11.26 5.56 -28.94
CA PRO A 6 11.62 6.77 -28.20
C PRO A 6 10.93 8.00 -28.78
N ILE A 7 10.53 8.94 -27.91
CA ILE A 7 9.88 10.20 -28.27
C ILE A 7 10.44 11.31 -27.37
N LEU A 8 10.89 12.41 -27.95
CA LEU A 8 11.38 13.58 -27.22
C LEU A 8 10.26 14.59 -27.04
N ASN A 9 9.74 14.70 -25.82
CA ASN A 9 8.62 15.60 -25.50
C ASN A 9 9.11 16.91 -24.85
N LYS A 10 8.20 17.91 -24.77
CA LYS A 10 8.42 19.23 -24.17
C LYS A 10 9.44 20.10 -24.91
N ILE A 11 9.56 19.94 -26.22
CA ILE A 11 10.48 20.79 -27.05
C ILE A 11 10.07 22.26 -27.11
N ASP A 12 8.88 22.61 -26.63
CA ASP A 12 8.39 23.98 -26.46
C ASP A 12 9.05 24.74 -25.32
N LEU A 13 9.76 24.08 -24.43
CA LEU A 13 10.44 24.73 -23.32
C LEU A 13 11.75 25.37 -23.78
N PRO A 14 12.07 26.61 -23.31
CA PRO A 14 13.34 27.29 -23.65
C PRO A 14 14.60 26.53 -23.20
N SER A 15 14.46 25.65 -22.23
CA SER A 15 15.53 24.80 -21.67
C SER A 15 15.59 23.41 -22.31
N ALA A 16 14.84 23.17 -23.38
CA ALA A 16 14.86 21.88 -24.05
C ALA A 16 16.11 21.77 -24.96
N HIS A 17 16.87 20.70 -24.78
CA HIS A 17 18.04 20.34 -25.60
C HIS A 17 17.83 18.98 -26.27
N PRO A 18 16.91 18.88 -27.28
CA PRO A 18 16.51 17.59 -27.82
C PRO A 18 17.64 16.83 -28.50
N ASP A 19 18.62 17.50 -29.10
CA ASP A 19 19.76 16.83 -29.74
C ASP A 19 20.70 16.17 -28.71
N GLU A 20 20.98 16.87 -27.61
CA GLU A 20 21.80 16.36 -26.52
C GLU A 20 21.12 15.17 -25.82
N VAL A 21 19.81 15.28 -25.56
CA VAL A 21 19.02 14.19 -24.95
C VAL A 21 18.92 12.97 -25.88
N ALA A 22 18.76 13.17 -27.18
CA ALA A 22 18.75 12.07 -28.13
C ALA A 22 20.06 11.30 -28.12
N GLN A 23 21.18 12.02 -28.09
CA GLN A 23 22.51 11.42 -28.01
C GLN A 23 22.72 10.70 -26.67
N GLU A 24 22.29 11.29 -25.55
CA GLU A 24 22.36 10.66 -24.23
C GLU A 24 21.57 9.34 -24.18
N VAL A 25 20.37 9.29 -24.79
CA VAL A 25 19.57 8.06 -24.87
C VAL A 25 20.28 6.97 -25.66
N GLU A 26 20.91 7.31 -26.79
CA GLU A 26 21.69 6.32 -27.56
C GLU A 26 22.92 5.82 -26.80
N ASP A 27 23.68 6.74 -26.19
CA ASP A 27 24.93 6.43 -25.51
C ASP A 27 24.72 5.63 -24.20
N VAL A 28 23.64 5.94 -23.43
CA VAL A 28 23.41 5.37 -22.10
C VAL A 28 22.47 4.17 -22.14
N ILE A 29 21.41 4.25 -22.95
CA ILE A 29 20.36 3.21 -23.01
C ILE A 29 20.58 2.26 -24.18
N GLY A 30 21.25 2.72 -25.23
CA GLY A 30 21.48 1.94 -26.45
C GLY A 30 20.26 1.85 -27.37
N LEU A 31 19.29 2.76 -27.22
CA LEU A 31 18.12 2.86 -28.09
C LEU A 31 18.34 3.88 -29.19
N PRO A 32 18.09 3.59 -30.49
CA PRO A 32 18.13 4.58 -31.56
C PRO A 32 17.17 5.74 -31.26
N CYS A 33 17.68 6.93 -31.06
CA CYS A 33 16.90 8.10 -30.64
C CYS A 33 17.16 9.36 -31.46
N LEU A 34 18.19 9.38 -32.28
CA LEU A 34 18.53 10.57 -33.10
C LEU A 34 17.40 10.97 -34.06
N ASP A 35 16.66 9.97 -34.58
CA ASP A 35 15.53 10.16 -35.48
C ASP A 35 14.17 10.15 -34.74
N ALA A 36 14.19 10.19 -33.41
CA ALA A 36 12.98 10.18 -32.60
C ALA A 36 12.10 11.43 -32.87
N PRO A 37 10.77 11.29 -32.92
CA PRO A 37 9.86 12.43 -33.02
C PRO A 37 10.09 13.44 -31.89
N ARG A 38 10.23 14.72 -32.28
CA ARG A 38 10.38 15.85 -31.36
C ARG A 38 9.07 16.57 -31.23
N VAL A 39 8.40 16.42 -30.09
CA VAL A 39 7.02 16.82 -29.91
C VAL A 39 6.80 17.74 -28.72
N SER A 40 5.70 18.45 -28.74
CA SER A 40 5.13 19.08 -27.54
C SER A 40 3.68 18.61 -27.37
N ALA A 41 3.46 17.72 -26.43
CA ALA A 41 2.11 17.27 -26.10
C ALA A 41 1.22 18.43 -25.60
N LYS A 42 1.81 19.45 -24.99
CA LYS A 42 1.10 20.65 -24.50
C LYS A 42 0.55 21.51 -25.63
N THR A 43 1.31 21.71 -26.68
CA THR A 43 0.94 22.58 -27.81
C THR A 43 0.36 21.82 -28.99
N GLY A 44 0.47 20.47 -29.00
CA GLY A 44 0.08 19.61 -30.11
C GLY A 44 1.12 19.55 -31.22
N LEU A 45 2.28 20.19 -31.06
CA LEU A 45 3.32 20.24 -32.08
C LEU A 45 3.86 18.82 -32.37
N ASN A 46 3.84 18.43 -33.65
CA ASN A 46 4.35 17.16 -34.17
C ASN A 46 3.76 15.88 -33.51
N VAL A 47 2.61 15.95 -32.86
CA VAL A 47 1.96 14.77 -32.22
C VAL A 47 1.50 13.77 -33.29
N ASP A 48 1.18 14.22 -34.47
CA ASP A 48 0.89 13.39 -35.66
C ASP A 48 2.03 12.42 -35.98
N GLN A 49 3.29 12.84 -35.85
CA GLN A 49 4.45 11.97 -36.07
C GLN A 49 4.51 10.79 -35.09
N VAL A 50 4.01 10.97 -33.86
CA VAL A 50 3.93 9.87 -32.89
C VAL A 50 2.95 8.80 -33.37
N LEU A 51 1.79 9.22 -33.88
CA LEU A 51 0.79 8.30 -34.42
C LEU A 51 1.31 7.53 -35.63
N GLU A 52 2.04 8.23 -36.53
CA GLU A 52 2.67 7.57 -37.66
C GLU A 52 3.71 6.54 -37.22
N ARG A 53 4.55 6.86 -36.23
CA ARG A 53 5.54 5.91 -35.68
C ARG A 53 4.86 4.70 -35.05
N VAL A 54 3.74 4.88 -34.34
CA VAL A 54 2.96 3.75 -33.79
C VAL A 54 2.50 2.81 -34.89
N VAL A 55 2.03 3.35 -36.02
CA VAL A 55 1.54 2.53 -37.13
C VAL A 55 2.68 1.86 -37.92
N THR A 56 3.83 2.53 -38.06
CA THR A 56 4.95 2.01 -38.84
C THR A 56 5.85 1.06 -38.08
N ASP A 57 6.11 1.35 -36.82
CA ASP A 57 7.14 0.68 -36.04
C ASP A 57 6.60 -0.42 -35.12
N ILE A 58 5.33 -0.31 -34.68
CA ILE A 58 4.72 -1.32 -33.80
C ILE A 58 4.00 -2.38 -34.65
N PRO A 59 4.39 -3.67 -34.55
CA PRO A 59 3.73 -4.74 -35.32
C PRO A 59 2.26 -4.88 -34.90
N ALA A 60 1.39 -5.13 -35.89
CA ALA A 60 -0.02 -5.41 -35.64
C ALA A 60 -0.19 -6.67 -34.76
N PRO A 61 -1.26 -6.74 -33.93
CA PRO A 61 -1.58 -7.94 -33.20
C PRO A 61 -1.69 -9.17 -34.09
N THR A 62 -1.13 -10.30 -33.63
CA THR A 62 -1.26 -11.59 -34.31
C THR A 62 -2.33 -12.45 -33.63
N GLY A 63 -2.85 -13.45 -34.34
CA GLY A 63 -3.82 -14.41 -33.81
C GLY A 63 -4.72 -14.95 -34.90
N ASP A 64 -5.28 -16.15 -34.65
CA ASP A 64 -6.21 -16.83 -35.56
C ASP A 64 -7.65 -16.68 -35.02
N PRO A 65 -8.56 -15.97 -35.72
CA PRO A 65 -9.95 -15.80 -35.28
C PRO A 65 -10.77 -17.11 -35.32
N ASP A 66 -10.33 -18.14 -36.04
CA ASP A 66 -11.00 -19.43 -36.16
C ASP A 66 -10.49 -20.47 -35.13
N ALA A 67 -9.42 -20.17 -34.39
CA ALA A 67 -8.90 -21.01 -33.33
C ALA A 67 -9.84 -21.04 -32.11
N PRO A 68 -9.67 -22.00 -31.17
CA PRO A 68 -10.36 -21.96 -29.88
C PRO A 68 -10.10 -20.65 -29.13
N LEU A 69 -11.16 -20.06 -28.56
CA LEU A 69 -11.05 -18.78 -27.84
C LEU A 69 -10.00 -18.83 -26.74
N LYS A 70 -9.09 -17.86 -26.78
CA LYS A 70 -8.06 -17.63 -25.76
C LYS A 70 -7.97 -16.12 -25.51
N ALA A 71 -8.58 -15.65 -24.44
CA ALA A 71 -8.57 -14.25 -24.06
C ALA A 71 -8.07 -14.05 -22.63
N LEU A 72 -7.30 -13.00 -22.40
CA LEU A 72 -6.74 -12.65 -21.09
C LEU A 72 -7.60 -11.57 -20.43
N ILE A 73 -7.97 -11.78 -19.19
CA ILE A 73 -8.56 -10.75 -18.34
C ILE A 73 -7.44 -9.83 -17.84
N PHE A 74 -7.47 -8.56 -18.20
CA PHE A 74 -6.47 -7.61 -17.71
C PHE A 74 -7.01 -6.60 -16.69
N ASP A 75 -8.34 -6.45 -16.59
CA ASP A 75 -9.01 -5.63 -15.58
C ASP A 75 -10.48 -6.06 -15.44
N SER A 76 -11.13 -5.62 -14.37
CA SER A 76 -12.58 -5.74 -14.21
C SER A 76 -13.11 -4.63 -13.31
N ILE A 77 -14.35 -4.20 -13.55
CA ILE A 77 -15.02 -3.20 -12.71
C ILE A 77 -16.41 -3.71 -12.32
N TYR A 78 -16.88 -3.21 -11.19
CA TYR A 78 -18.27 -3.44 -10.80
C TYR A 78 -19.14 -2.26 -11.19
N ASP A 79 -20.16 -2.52 -12.01
CA ASP A 79 -21.20 -1.57 -12.37
C ASP A 79 -22.52 -1.96 -11.69
N SER A 80 -23.20 -0.99 -11.08
CA SER A 80 -24.44 -1.25 -10.33
C SER A 80 -25.61 -1.78 -11.18
N TYR A 81 -25.57 -1.56 -12.49
CA TYR A 81 -26.60 -1.96 -13.43
C TYR A 81 -26.21 -3.20 -14.24
N LYS A 82 -24.98 -3.30 -14.69
CA LYS A 82 -24.46 -4.38 -15.54
C LYS A 82 -23.80 -5.53 -14.76
N GLY A 83 -23.57 -5.35 -13.45
CA GLY A 83 -22.78 -6.28 -12.65
C GLY A 83 -21.29 -6.15 -12.92
N VAL A 84 -20.55 -7.26 -12.91
CA VAL A 84 -19.13 -7.25 -13.22
C VAL A 84 -18.92 -7.09 -14.72
N ILE A 85 -18.21 -6.04 -15.13
CA ILE A 85 -17.72 -5.81 -16.48
C ILE A 85 -16.27 -6.26 -16.50
N VAL A 86 -15.94 -7.21 -17.35
CA VAL A 86 -14.60 -7.79 -17.47
C VAL A 86 -13.94 -7.26 -18.73
N TYR A 87 -12.74 -6.69 -18.58
CA TYR A 87 -11.93 -6.22 -19.71
C TYR A 87 -10.99 -7.32 -20.16
N ILE A 88 -11.01 -7.60 -21.46
CA ILE A 88 -10.26 -8.69 -22.06
C ILE A 88 -9.44 -8.25 -23.28
N ARG A 89 -8.31 -8.94 -23.49
CA ARG A 89 -7.58 -8.97 -24.74
C ARG A 89 -7.75 -10.36 -25.36
N VAL A 90 -8.29 -10.43 -26.57
CA VAL A 90 -8.44 -11.68 -27.31
C VAL A 90 -7.13 -11.98 -28.03
N PHE A 91 -6.52 -13.11 -27.73
CA PHE A 91 -5.29 -13.60 -28.40
C PHE A 91 -5.62 -14.51 -29.56
N GLU A 92 -6.58 -15.42 -29.39
CA GLU A 92 -7.02 -16.39 -30.37
C GLU A 92 -8.54 -16.53 -30.32
N GLY A 93 -9.13 -16.88 -31.45
CA GLY A 93 -10.56 -17.17 -31.52
C GLY A 93 -11.45 -15.92 -31.61
N THR A 94 -12.74 -16.15 -31.47
CA THR A 94 -13.79 -15.14 -31.52
C THR A 94 -14.80 -15.37 -30.42
N VAL A 95 -15.31 -14.29 -29.83
CA VAL A 95 -16.35 -14.32 -28.79
C VAL A 95 -17.48 -13.34 -29.09
N LYS A 96 -18.73 -13.75 -28.86
CA LYS A 96 -19.94 -12.96 -29.17
C LYS A 96 -20.99 -13.09 -28.06
N PRO A 97 -21.98 -12.20 -28.01
CA PRO A 97 -23.12 -12.33 -27.10
C PRO A 97 -23.85 -13.66 -27.31
N GLY A 98 -24.27 -14.29 -26.21
CA GLY A 98 -24.89 -15.61 -26.19
C GLY A 98 -23.93 -16.80 -26.09
N ASP A 99 -22.63 -16.60 -26.27
CA ASP A 99 -21.63 -17.65 -26.03
C ASP A 99 -21.55 -17.97 -24.55
N THR A 100 -21.33 -19.25 -24.22
CA THR A 100 -20.98 -19.67 -22.87
C THR A 100 -19.47 -19.76 -22.74
N ILE A 101 -18.92 -18.89 -21.90
CA ILE A 101 -17.49 -18.84 -21.60
C ILE A 101 -17.17 -19.61 -20.32
N ARG A 102 -15.93 -20.05 -20.20
CA ARG A 102 -15.35 -20.65 -18.99
C ARG A 102 -14.12 -19.86 -18.56
N MET A 103 -14.06 -19.52 -17.27
CA MET A 103 -12.88 -19.01 -16.58
C MET A 103 -11.95 -20.18 -16.28
N MET A 104 -10.73 -20.18 -16.79
CA MET A 104 -9.87 -21.38 -16.67
C MET A 104 -9.33 -21.61 -15.25
N ALA A 105 -9.07 -20.55 -14.49
CA ALA A 105 -8.55 -20.65 -13.13
C ALA A 105 -9.61 -21.13 -12.12
N THR A 106 -10.86 -20.70 -12.25
CA THR A 106 -11.95 -21.05 -11.33
C THR A 106 -12.84 -22.17 -11.84
N GLY A 107 -12.86 -22.42 -13.15
CA GLY A 107 -13.77 -23.33 -13.82
C GLY A 107 -15.21 -22.80 -13.92
N ALA A 108 -15.49 -21.57 -13.48
CA ALA A 108 -16.80 -20.97 -13.53
C ALA A 108 -17.25 -20.70 -14.97
N GLU A 109 -18.52 -20.97 -15.27
CA GLU A 109 -19.10 -20.78 -16.61
C GLU A 109 -20.19 -19.71 -16.58
N PHE A 110 -20.18 -18.86 -17.60
CA PHE A 110 -21.13 -17.75 -17.74
C PHE A 110 -21.58 -17.59 -19.17
N THR A 111 -22.85 -17.28 -19.37
CA THR A 111 -23.39 -16.91 -20.69
C THR A 111 -23.24 -15.40 -20.87
N LEU A 112 -22.61 -14.99 -21.96
CA LEU A 112 -22.37 -13.60 -22.28
C LEU A 112 -23.68 -12.88 -22.65
N VAL A 113 -23.85 -11.72 -22.05
CA VAL A 113 -24.97 -10.80 -22.34
C VAL A 113 -24.54 -9.80 -23.41
N GLU A 114 -23.34 -9.23 -23.28
CA GLU A 114 -22.85 -8.18 -24.16
C GLU A 114 -21.33 -8.30 -24.30
N VAL A 115 -20.83 -7.99 -25.49
CA VAL A 115 -19.41 -7.74 -25.76
C VAL A 115 -19.26 -6.40 -26.46
N GLY A 116 -18.13 -5.73 -26.35
CA GLY A 116 -17.93 -4.44 -26.99
C GLY A 116 -16.52 -3.88 -26.83
N HIS A 117 -16.29 -2.73 -27.44
CA HIS A 117 -15.05 -1.99 -27.40
C HIS A 117 -15.11 -0.89 -26.35
N MET A 118 -13.96 -0.54 -25.81
CA MET A 118 -13.79 0.59 -24.91
C MET A 118 -13.54 1.86 -25.73
N GLY A 119 -14.44 2.84 -25.61
CA GLY A 119 -14.19 4.21 -26.09
C GLY A 119 -13.50 5.06 -25.03
N ALA A 120 -13.16 6.30 -25.36
CA ALA A 120 -12.51 7.22 -24.45
C ALA A 120 -13.34 7.53 -23.19
N THR A 121 -14.67 7.55 -23.31
CA THR A 121 -15.60 7.90 -22.22
C THR A 121 -16.78 6.93 -22.08
N ASN A 122 -16.93 5.97 -22.99
CA ASN A 122 -18.09 5.09 -23.03
C ASN A 122 -17.73 3.69 -23.51
N LEU A 123 -18.56 2.74 -23.14
CA LEU A 123 -18.53 1.37 -23.66
C LEU A 123 -19.43 1.29 -24.91
N SER A 124 -18.91 0.72 -25.98
CA SER A 124 -19.62 0.59 -27.27
C SER A 124 -19.84 -0.89 -27.58
N PRO A 125 -21.08 -1.39 -27.47
CA PRO A 125 -21.41 -2.77 -27.85
C PRO A 125 -21.05 -3.09 -29.29
N CYS A 126 -20.59 -4.32 -29.54
CA CYS A 126 -20.31 -4.81 -30.90
C CYS A 126 -20.86 -6.23 -31.08
N ALA A 127 -20.86 -6.70 -32.32
CA ALA A 127 -21.40 -8.02 -32.67
C ALA A 127 -20.50 -9.16 -32.17
N GLN A 128 -19.19 -8.95 -32.14
CA GLN A 128 -18.18 -9.92 -31.67
C GLN A 128 -16.85 -9.23 -31.40
N LEU A 129 -15.98 -9.88 -30.62
CA LEU A 129 -14.56 -9.56 -30.50
C LEU A 129 -13.76 -10.75 -31.03
N GLN A 130 -12.69 -10.47 -31.77
CA GLN A 130 -11.86 -11.49 -32.41
C GLN A 130 -10.38 -11.30 -32.05
N ALA A 131 -9.57 -12.29 -32.42
CA ALA A 131 -8.13 -12.31 -32.19
C ALA A 131 -7.47 -10.96 -32.53
N GLY A 132 -6.66 -10.42 -31.60
CA GLY A 132 -6.00 -9.12 -31.69
C GLY A 132 -6.78 -7.96 -31.07
N GLU A 133 -8.06 -8.11 -30.80
CA GLU A 133 -8.91 -7.04 -30.27
C GLU A 133 -8.86 -6.97 -28.74
N VAL A 134 -9.04 -5.74 -28.24
CA VAL A 134 -9.22 -5.42 -26.83
C VAL A 134 -10.63 -4.89 -26.63
N GLY A 135 -11.33 -5.42 -25.64
CA GLY A 135 -12.70 -5.02 -25.39
C GLY A 135 -13.19 -5.45 -24.01
N TYR A 136 -14.49 -5.43 -23.84
CA TYR A 136 -15.14 -5.86 -22.61
C TYR A 136 -16.19 -6.92 -22.86
N LEU A 137 -16.51 -7.65 -21.80
CA LEU A 137 -17.65 -8.58 -21.77
C LEU A 137 -18.47 -8.39 -20.49
N THR A 138 -19.76 -8.68 -20.57
CA THR A 138 -20.64 -8.77 -19.43
C THR A 138 -21.40 -10.11 -19.44
N ALA A 139 -21.56 -10.73 -18.28
CA ALA A 139 -22.15 -12.06 -18.19
C ALA A 139 -23.03 -12.23 -16.93
N SER A 140 -23.59 -11.16 -16.40
CA SER A 140 -24.38 -11.18 -15.15
C SER A 140 -23.65 -11.87 -13.99
N ILE A 141 -22.33 -11.71 -13.90
CA ILE A 141 -21.49 -12.31 -12.86
C ILE A 141 -21.81 -11.60 -11.54
N LYS A 142 -22.24 -12.38 -10.53
CA LYS A 142 -22.65 -11.86 -9.24
C LYS A 142 -21.55 -11.97 -8.20
N THR A 143 -20.64 -12.92 -8.37
CA THR A 143 -19.59 -13.23 -7.42
C THR A 143 -18.25 -12.74 -7.95
N VAL A 144 -17.69 -11.77 -7.27
CA VAL A 144 -16.40 -11.14 -7.58
C VAL A 144 -15.25 -12.15 -7.67
N GLN A 145 -15.32 -13.19 -6.84
CA GLN A 145 -14.29 -14.23 -6.75
C GLN A 145 -14.21 -15.13 -7.99
N ASP A 146 -15.22 -15.10 -8.85
CA ASP A 146 -15.27 -15.91 -10.06
C ASP A 146 -14.49 -15.30 -11.23
N THR A 147 -14.11 -14.02 -11.13
CA THR A 147 -13.29 -13.32 -12.14
C THR A 147 -11.98 -12.85 -11.48
N ARG A 148 -10.87 -13.27 -12.06
CA ARG A 148 -9.54 -12.84 -11.57
C ARG A 148 -8.77 -12.20 -12.71
N VAL A 149 -8.17 -11.06 -12.43
CA VAL A 149 -7.22 -10.43 -13.34
C VAL A 149 -6.05 -11.40 -13.59
N GLY A 150 -5.71 -11.61 -14.86
CA GLY A 150 -4.71 -12.60 -15.28
C GLY A 150 -5.28 -13.99 -15.62
N ASP A 151 -6.58 -14.23 -15.41
CA ASP A 151 -7.21 -15.48 -15.82
C ASP A 151 -7.44 -15.51 -17.34
N THR A 152 -7.53 -16.74 -17.88
CA THR A 152 -7.84 -17.00 -19.27
C THR A 152 -9.31 -17.34 -19.44
N VAL A 153 -9.95 -16.64 -20.38
CA VAL A 153 -11.33 -16.93 -20.81
C VAL A 153 -11.29 -17.77 -22.06
N THR A 154 -12.08 -18.84 -22.07
CA THR A 154 -12.28 -19.74 -23.22
C THR A 154 -13.75 -20.06 -23.45
N LEU A 155 -14.13 -20.65 -24.59
CA LEU A 155 -15.51 -21.13 -24.80
C LEU A 155 -15.72 -22.47 -24.07
N ALA A 156 -16.85 -22.62 -23.39
CA ALA A 156 -17.16 -23.84 -22.65
C ALA A 156 -17.36 -25.07 -23.57
N ASN A 157 -17.85 -24.85 -24.79
CA ASN A 157 -18.10 -25.90 -25.79
C ASN A 157 -16.87 -26.24 -26.66
N ASN A 158 -15.87 -25.37 -26.69
CA ASN A 158 -14.62 -25.57 -27.43
C ASN A 158 -13.45 -24.95 -26.64
N PRO A 159 -13.08 -25.51 -25.50
CA PRO A 159 -12.09 -24.91 -24.61
C PRO A 159 -10.67 -25.04 -25.20
N THR A 160 -9.87 -23.99 -25.03
CA THR A 160 -8.44 -24.09 -25.29
C THR A 160 -7.77 -25.05 -24.32
N ALA A 161 -6.73 -25.76 -24.80
CA ALA A 161 -6.00 -26.74 -23.98
C ALA A 161 -5.09 -26.09 -22.93
N GLU A 162 -4.56 -24.90 -23.23
CA GLU A 162 -3.58 -24.21 -22.40
C GLU A 162 -4.04 -22.80 -22.04
N ALA A 163 -3.95 -22.46 -20.76
CA ALA A 163 -4.15 -21.09 -20.30
C ALA A 163 -2.99 -20.19 -20.74
N LEU A 164 -3.29 -18.91 -20.91
CA LEU A 164 -2.25 -17.87 -21.06
C LEU A 164 -1.40 -17.80 -19.77
N PRO A 165 -0.13 -17.38 -19.86
CA PRO A 165 0.75 -17.33 -18.69
C PRO A 165 0.25 -16.42 -17.56
N GLY A 166 -0.75 -15.59 -17.82
CA GLY A 166 -1.33 -14.68 -16.82
C GLY A 166 -0.35 -13.66 -16.26
N TYR A 167 -0.78 -12.96 -15.23
CA TYR A 167 0.10 -12.05 -14.50
C TYR A 167 0.74 -12.74 -13.30
N ARG A 168 1.99 -12.37 -13.00
CA ARG A 168 2.67 -12.85 -11.79
C ARG A 168 1.90 -12.36 -10.56
N GLN A 169 1.47 -13.30 -9.72
CA GLN A 169 0.84 -12.94 -8.45
C GLN A 169 1.89 -12.32 -7.53
N VAL A 170 1.72 -11.07 -7.21
CA VAL A 170 2.56 -10.36 -6.24
C VAL A 170 1.96 -10.56 -4.86
N LYS A 171 2.80 -10.97 -3.90
CA LYS A 171 2.35 -11.18 -2.52
C LYS A 171 2.34 -9.85 -1.77
N PRO A 172 1.33 -9.59 -0.93
CA PRO A 172 1.34 -8.43 -0.05
C PRO A 172 2.57 -8.41 0.86
N MET A 173 3.14 -7.22 1.01
CA MET A 173 4.35 -6.99 1.81
C MET A 173 4.08 -6.15 3.05
N VAL A 174 3.07 -5.29 3.00
CA VAL A 174 2.66 -4.37 4.06
C VAL A 174 1.25 -4.70 4.50
N PHE A 175 1.01 -4.71 5.80
CA PHE A 175 -0.28 -5.06 6.38
C PHE A 175 -0.72 -4.00 7.38
N CYS A 176 -1.99 -3.59 7.33
CA CYS A 176 -2.60 -2.77 8.37
C CYS A 176 -4.08 -3.15 8.60
N GLY A 177 -4.59 -2.84 9.77
CA GLY A 177 -6.02 -2.90 10.04
C GLY A 177 -6.73 -1.66 9.48
N ILE A 178 -7.86 -1.84 8.81
CA ILE A 178 -8.75 -0.76 8.37
C ILE A 178 -10.08 -0.92 9.10
N TYR A 179 -10.51 0.14 9.77
CA TYR A 179 -11.72 0.18 10.57
C TYR A 179 -12.59 1.37 10.14
N PRO A 180 -13.92 1.23 10.10
CA PRO A 180 -14.78 2.38 9.90
C PRO A 180 -14.76 3.25 11.16
N ALA A 181 -14.71 4.57 11.01
CA ALA A 181 -14.82 5.50 12.14
C ALA A 181 -16.18 5.39 12.85
N ASP A 182 -17.24 5.10 12.10
CA ASP A 182 -18.55 4.69 12.62
C ASP A 182 -18.73 3.19 12.45
N GLY A 183 -18.79 2.46 13.55
CA GLY A 183 -18.97 1.00 13.53
C GLY A 183 -20.23 0.51 12.81
N ALA A 184 -21.25 1.35 12.65
CA ALA A 184 -22.45 1.03 11.87
C ALA A 184 -22.15 0.86 10.36
N LYS A 185 -21.06 1.48 9.87
CA LYS A 185 -20.59 1.41 8.47
C LYS A 185 -19.70 0.18 8.17
N TYR A 186 -19.56 -0.76 9.11
CA TYR A 186 -18.78 -1.98 8.89
C TYR A 186 -19.24 -2.80 7.65
N PRO A 187 -20.55 -3.02 7.41
CA PRO A 187 -20.99 -3.70 6.19
C PRO A 187 -20.61 -2.95 4.91
N ASP A 188 -20.72 -1.61 4.93
CA ASP A 188 -20.36 -0.77 3.77
C ASP A 188 -18.86 -0.85 3.47
N LEU A 189 -18.01 -0.90 4.50
CA LEU A 189 -16.57 -1.09 4.34
C LEU A 189 -16.25 -2.44 3.72
N LYS A 190 -16.96 -3.51 4.13
CA LYS A 190 -16.81 -4.84 3.54
C LYS A 190 -17.11 -4.81 2.04
N ASP A 191 -18.27 -4.27 1.69
CA ASP A 191 -18.73 -4.19 0.29
C ASP A 191 -17.77 -3.35 -0.56
N ALA A 192 -17.21 -2.26 0.00
CA ALA A 192 -16.23 -1.42 -0.68
C ALA A 192 -14.92 -2.18 -0.93
N LEU A 193 -14.40 -2.90 0.06
CA LEU A 193 -13.18 -3.72 -0.09
C LEU A 193 -13.37 -4.85 -1.11
N GLU A 194 -14.53 -5.52 -1.12
CA GLU A 194 -14.87 -6.55 -2.12
C GLU A 194 -14.89 -5.96 -3.54
N LYS A 195 -15.44 -4.75 -3.72
CA LYS A 195 -15.45 -4.05 -5.00
C LYS A 195 -14.05 -3.59 -5.44
N LEU A 196 -13.25 -3.08 -4.50
CA LEU A 196 -11.86 -2.70 -4.81
C LEU A 196 -11.00 -3.89 -5.21
N GLN A 197 -11.20 -5.06 -4.58
CA GLN A 197 -10.47 -6.29 -4.91
C GLN A 197 -10.73 -6.78 -6.34
N LEU A 198 -11.86 -6.39 -6.97
CA LEU A 198 -12.10 -6.66 -8.39
C LEU A 198 -11.07 -6.02 -9.31
N ASN A 199 -10.75 -4.76 -9.03
CA ASN A 199 -9.81 -3.98 -9.82
C ASN A 199 -8.35 -4.18 -9.38
N ASP A 200 -8.16 -4.69 -8.16
CA ASP A 200 -6.85 -4.87 -7.56
C ASP A 200 -6.68 -6.27 -6.97
N ALA A 201 -6.19 -7.18 -7.81
CA ALA A 201 -5.95 -8.58 -7.43
C ALA A 201 -4.85 -8.73 -6.34
N SER A 202 -4.09 -7.67 -6.06
CA SER A 202 -3.05 -7.66 -5.05
C SER A 202 -3.57 -7.28 -3.66
N LEU A 203 -4.75 -6.63 -3.59
CA LEU A 203 -5.42 -6.33 -2.33
C LEU A 203 -5.96 -7.61 -1.69
N THR A 204 -5.48 -7.91 -0.50
CA THR A 204 -6.02 -9.00 0.32
C THR A 204 -6.61 -8.44 1.59
N PHE A 205 -7.70 -9.02 2.08
CA PHE A 205 -8.27 -8.62 3.37
C PHE A 205 -8.93 -9.80 4.08
N GLU A 206 -8.90 -9.78 5.40
CA GLU A 206 -9.52 -10.74 6.29
C GLU A 206 -10.14 -10.02 7.48
N LEU A 207 -11.09 -10.69 8.14
CA LEU A 207 -11.78 -10.13 9.30
C LEU A 207 -10.79 -9.87 10.45
N GLU A 208 -10.88 -8.68 11.04
CA GLU A 208 -10.11 -8.31 12.21
C GLU A 208 -11.03 -7.66 13.26
N THR A 209 -10.70 -7.88 14.53
CA THR A 209 -11.40 -7.23 15.65
C THR A 209 -10.37 -6.60 16.56
N SER A 210 -10.54 -5.31 16.86
CA SER A 210 -9.76 -4.57 17.83
C SER A 210 -10.60 -4.25 19.06
N ALA A 211 -10.01 -4.38 20.24
CA ALA A 211 -10.67 -3.98 21.48
C ALA A 211 -10.95 -2.47 21.52
N ALA A 212 -10.11 -1.67 20.87
CA ALA A 212 -10.23 -0.22 20.82
C ALA A 212 -11.13 0.28 19.68
N LEU A 213 -11.09 -0.38 18.49
CA LEU A 213 -11.72 0.12 17.27
C LEU A 213 -12.93 -0.69 16.80
N GLY A 214 -13.21 -1.85 17.44
CA GLY A 214 -14.32 -2.73 17.08
C GLY A 214 -14.01 -3.64 15.89
N PHE A 215 -15.00 -3.83 15.02
CA PHE A 215 -14.89 -4.69 13.84
C PHE A 215 -14.27 -3.95 12.66
N GLY A 216 -13.33 -4.58 11.97
CA GLY A 216 -12.65 -4.07 10.79
C GLY A 216 -12.05 -5.19 9.96
N PHE A 217 -11.05 -4.85 9.15
CA PHE A 217 -10.38 -5.78 8.26
C PHE A 217 -8.87 -5.61 8.34
N ARG A 218 -8.16 -6.72 8.43
CA ARG A 218 -6.70 -6.79 8.21
C ARG A 218 -6.45 -6.82 6.72
N CYS A 219 -5.87 -5.76 6.17
CA CYS A 219 -5.61 -5.62 4.74
C CYS A 219 -4.13 -5.79 4.44
N GLY A 220 -3.83 -6.46 3.33
CA GLY A 220 -2.49 -6.63 2.80
C GLY A 220 -2.29 -5.85 1.52
N PHE A 221 -1.15 -5.14 1.41
CA PHE A 221 -0.80 -4.22 0.35
C PHE A 221 0.58 -4.51 -0.22
N LEU A 222 0.85 -4.11 -1.46
CA LEU A 222 2.17 -4.22 -2.08
C LEU A 222 3.22 -3.33 -1.41
N GLY A 223 2.79 -2.19 -0.89
CA GLY A 223 3.62 -1.20 -0.21
C GLY A 223 2.78 -0.05 0.32
N LEU A 224 3.43 1.00 0.86
CA LEU A 224 2.74 2.16 1.43
C LEU A 224 1.91 2.93 0.41
N LEU A 225 2.46 3.19 -0.76
CA LEU A 225 1.74 3.91 -1.82
C LEU A 225 0.46 3.19 -2.22
N HIS A 226 0.51 1.85 -2.31
CA HIS A 226 -0.68 1.05 -2.58
C HIS A 226 -1.71 1.20 -1.45
N MET A 227 -1.26 1.16 -0.19
CA MET A 227 -2.13 1.39 0.97
C MET A 227 -2.79 2.78 0.92
N GLU A 228 -2.03 3.83 0.63
CA GLU A 228 -2.55 5.21 0.51
C GLU A 228 -3.58 5.33 -0.60
N ILE A 229 -3.34 4.74 -1.76
CA ILE A 229 -4.29 4.72 -2.88
C ILE A 229 -5.59 4.02 -2.48
N ILE A 230 -5.52 2.86 -1.85
CA ILE A 230 -6.71 2.12 -1.42
C ILE A 230 -7.49 2.90 -0.36
N THR A 231 -6.81 3.49 0.63
CA THR A 231 -7.46 4.32 1.66
C THR A 231 -8.14 5.55 1.05
N GLU A 232 -7.46 6.25 0.15
CA GLU A 232 -8.04 7.41 -0.55
C GLU A 232 -9.25 7.02 -1.43
N ARG A 233 -9.22 5.86 -2.07
CA ARG A 233 -10.35 5.33 -2.82
C ARG A 233 -11.54 4.98 -1.92
N LEU A 234 -11.32 4.37 -0.75
CA LEU A 234 -12.37 4.10 0.24
C LEU A 234 -13.07 5.39 0.69
N GLU A 235 -12.29 6.45 0.92
CA GLU A 235 -12.83 7.75 1.32
C GLU A 235 -13.58 8.45 0.18
N ARG A 236 -13.00 8.51 -1.02
CA ARG A 236 -13.56 9.31 -2.13
C ARG A 236 -14.64 8.60 -2.94
N GLU A 237 -14.47 7.31 -3.24
CA GLU A 237 -15.41 6.56 -4.09
C GLU A 237 -16.58 5.99 -3.30
N PHE A 238 -16.36 5.66 -2.00
CA PHE A 238 -17.35 4.99 -1.15
C PHE A 238 -17.86 5.85 0.02
N ASP A 239 -17.37 7.07 0.16
CA ASP A 239 -17.76 8.01 1.25
C ASP A 239 -17.62 7.40 2.65
N LEU A 240 -16.50 6.72 2.88
CA LEU A 240 -16.19 6.04 4.15
C LEU A 240 -15.12 6.81 4.92
N ASP A 241 -15.45 7.24 6.13
CA ASP A 241 -14.43 7.68 7.10
C ASP A 241 -13.78 6.44 7.71
N ILE A 242 -12.47 6.30 7.53
CA ILE A 242 -11.73 5.12 7.97
C ILE A 242 -10.60 5.46 8.94
N ILE A 243 -10.29 4.51 9.81
CA ILE A 243 -9.14 4.54 10.71
C ILE A 243 -8.20 3.41 10.31
N THR A 244 -6.93 3.74 10.07
CA THR A 244 -5.89 2.76 9.77
C THR A 244 -5.00 2.54 10.99
N THR A 245 -4.68 1.28 11.28
CA THR A 245 -3.67 0.97 12.31
C THR A 245 -2.26 1.19 11.75
N THR A 246 -1.28 1.12 12.63
CA THR A 246 0.12 1.20 12.25
C THR A 246 0.47 0.10 11.22
N PRO A 247 0.98 0.44 10.02
CA PRO A 247 1.41 -0.56 9.07
C PRO A 247 2.49 -1.48 9.64
N SER A 248 2.43 -2.75 9.33
CA SER A 248 3.40 -3.77 9.75
C SER A 248 3.81 -4.63 8.56
N VAL A 249 4.88 -5.39 8.74
CA VAL A 249 5.32 -6.41 7.79
C VAL A 249 5.01 -7.78 8.35
N ARG A 250 5.14 -8.83 7.53
CA ARG A 250 4.91 -10.19 7.97
C ARG A 250 6.20 -10.79 8.51
N TYR A 251 6.20 -11.17 9.80
CA TYR A 251 7.30 -11.81 10.50
C TYR A 251 7.13 -13.33 10.49
N ARG A 252 8.23 -14.07 10.51
CA ARG A 252 8.23 -15.53 10.59
C ARG A 252 8.75 -15.94 11.97
N LEU A 253 7.91 -16.62 12.74
CA LEU A 253 8.25 -17.10 14.09
C LEU A 253 8.29 -18.62 14.10
N THR A 254 9.33 -19.20 14.70
CA THR A 254 9.40 -20.63 15.00
C THR A 254 9.14 -20.81 16.49
N LEU A 255 8.13 -21.60 16.83
CA LEU A 255 7.72 -21.87 18.19
C LEU A 255 8.45 -23.07 18.79
N THR A 256 8.37 -23.24 20.12
CA THR A 256 9.01 -24.32 20.88
C THR A 256 8.50 -25.72 20.51
N ASP A 257 7.28 -25.82 19.96
CA ASP A 257 6.72 -27.07 19.44
C ASP A 257 7.16 -27.39 17.99
N GLY A 258 7.99 -26.52 17.39
CA GLY A 258 8.49 -26.63 16.02
C GLY A 258 7.55 -26.05 14.97
N THR A 259 6.40 -25.50 15.35
CA THR A 259 5.48 -24.83 14.43
C THR A 259 6.08 -23.54 13.90
N VAL A 260 5.89 -23.26 12.61
CA VAL A 260 6.29 -21.99 11.98
C VAL A 260 5.05 -21.17 11.71
N GLU A 261 4.96 -20.00 12.34
CA GLU A 261 3.85 -19.06 12.18
C GLU A 261 4.29 -17.80 11.44
N MET A 262 3.39 -17.30 10.59
CA MET A 262 3.57 -16.02 9.90
C MET A 262 2.69 -14.98 10.57
N ILE A 263 3.30 -14.00 11.23
CA ILE A 263 2.61 -12.97 12.02
C ILE A 263 2.74 -11.61 11.34
N ASP A 264 1.64 -11.01 10.98
CA ASP A 264 1.57 -9.61 10.48
C ASP A 264 0.78 -8.70 11.44
N ASN A 265 0.00 -9.28 12.36
CA ASN A 265 -0.73 -8.55 13.39
C ASN A 265 0.01 -8.64 14.74
N PRO A 266 0.43 -7.50 15.33
CA PRO A 266 1.09 -7.49 16.64
C PRO A 266 0.24 -8.10 17.76
N SER A 267 -1.10 -8.07 17.64
CA SER A 267 -2.00 -8.68 18.65
C SER A 267 -1.89 -10.21 18.68
N SER A 268 -1.49 -10.83 17.59
CA SER A 268 -1.26 -12.27 17.47
C SER A 268 0.14 -12.72 17.88
N TYR A 269 0.98 -11.80 18.36
CA TYR A 269 2.36 -12.12 18.76
C TYR A 269 2.37 -13.02 19.98
N PRO A 270 2.97 -14.23 19.92
CA PRO A 270 2.97 -15.21 21.01
C PRO A 270 3.75 -14.72 22.24
N ASP A 271 3.57 -15.42 23.36
CA ASP A 271 4.43 -15.19 24.52
C ASP A 271 5.91 -15.46 24.15
N PRO A 272 6.84 -14.55 24.46
CA PRO A 272 8.25 -14.68 24.12
C PRO A 272 8.89 -16.00 24.58
N SER A 273 8.40 -16.62 25.66
CA SER A 273 8.89 -17.92 26.16
C SER A 273 8.59 -19.09 25.20
N ASN A 274 7.61 -18.93 24.32
CA ASN A 274 7.22 -19.93 23.33
C ASN A 274 7.94 -19.77 21.98
N ILE A 275 8.78 -18.75 21.83
CA ILE A 275 9.46 -18.45 20.58
C ILE A 275 10.90 -18.93 20.62
N VAL A 276 11.28 -19.79 19.69
CA VAL A 276 12.67 -20.26 19.53
C VAL A 276 13.46 -19.37 18.57
N LYS A 277 12.81 -18.95 17.46
CA LYS A 277 13.46 -18.15 16.43
C LYS A 277 12.49 -17.10 15.88
N GLN A 278 13.01 -15.92 15.63
CA GLN A 278 12.26 -14.81 15.04
C GLN A 278 13.00 -14.30 13.81
N GLU A 279 12.26 -14.09 12.74
CA GLU A 279 12.84 -13.64 11.48
C GLU A 279 11.97 -12.51 10.89
N GLU A 280 12.64 -11.50 10.35
CA GLU A 280 12.00 -10.40 9.62
C GLU A 280 12.33 -10.44 8.14
N PRO A 281 11.43 -9.91 7.27
CA PRO A 281 11.68 -9.85 5.84
C PRO A 281 12.75 -8.80 5.53
N PHE A 282 13.75 -9.21 4.75
CA PHE A 282 14.76 -8.35 4.16
C PHE A 282 14.49 -8.17 2.68
N VAL A 283 14.79 -6.99 2.19
CA VAL A 283 14.66 -6.59 0.79
C VAL A 283 16.01 -6.14 0.25
N ASP A 284 16.23 -6.39 -1.04
CA ASP A 284 17.29 -5.76 -1.81
C ASP A 284 16.77 -4.41 -2.28
N VAL A 285 17.49 -3.35 -1.96
CA VAL A 285 17.12 -1.97 -2.27
C VAL A 285 18.19 -1.36 -3.17
N HIS A 286 17.80 -0.87 -4.32
CA HIS A 286 18.61 -0.08 -5.22
C HIS A 286 18.24 1.40 -5.10
N LEU A 287 19.22 2.23 -4.74
CA LEU A 287 19.06 3.68 -4.59
C LEU A 287 19.85 4.38 -5.70
N TYR A 288 19.15 5.04 -6.58
CA TYR A 288 19.74 5.81 -7.68
C TYR A 288 19.84 7.27 -7.28
N THR A 289 21.04 7.81 -7.27
CA THR A 289 21.29 9.17 -6.76
C THR A 289 22.48 9.86 -7.43
N PRO A 290 22.46 11.19 -7.54
CA PRO A 290 23.66 11.94 -7.85
C PRO A 290 24.75 11.79 -6.77
N ASN A 291 26.02 11.87 -7.17
CA ASN A 291 27.19 11.72 -6.28
C ASN A 291 27.13 12.58 -5.00
N ASP A 292 26.62 13.79 -5.10
CA ASP A 292 26.55 14.75 -3.99
C ASP A 292 25.72 14.26 -2.79
N TYR A 293 24.79 13.34 -3.01
CA TYR A 293 23.87 12.86 -1.98
C TYR A 293 24.20 11.46 -1.44
N VAL A 294 25.23 10.80 -1.99
CA VAL A 294 25.64 9.43 -1.61
C VAL A 294 25.85 9.31 -0.10
N GLY A 295 26.68 10.19 0.50
CA GLY A 295 26.96 10.13 1.93
C GLY A 295 25.72 10.25 2.81
N GLY A 296 24.81 11.18 2.49
CA GLY A 296 23.59 11.37 3.25
C GLY A 296 22.60 10.17 3.14
N LEU A 297 22.59 9.48 2.01
CA LEU A 297 21.77 8.28 1.80
C LEU A 297 22.38 7.04 2.43
N MET A 298 23.72 6.92 2.42
CA MET A 298 24.41 5.85 3.15
C MET A 298 24.17 5.94 4.65
N ASP A 299 24.26 7.14 5.23
CA ASP A 299 23.93 7.37 6.65
C ASP A 299 22.47 6.99 6.95
N LEU A 300 21.53 7.31 6.05
CA LEU A 300 20.13 6.92 6.20
C LEU A 300 19.98 5.40 6.25
N CYS A 301 20.57 4.69 5.28
CA CYS A 301 20.50 3.23 5.19
C CYS A 301 21.14 2.55 6.42
N GLN A 302 22.28 3.03 6.89
CA GLN A 302 22.93 2.51 8.10
C GLN A 302 22.04 2.70 9.34
N ASN A 303 21.43 3.87 9.52
CA ASN A 303 20.50 4.13 10.62
C ASN A 303 19.23 3.26 10.55
N LYS A 304 18.89 2.73 9.37
CA LYS A 304 17.81 1.78 9.12
C LYS A 304 18.28 0.32 9.13
N ARG A 305 19.43 0.03 9.73
CA ARG A 305 20.05 -1.31 9.82
C ARG A 305 20.40 -1.92 8.45
N GLY A 306 20.62 -1.09 7.45
CA GLY A 306 21.00 -1.50 6.11
C GLY A 306 22.44 -2.00 6.04
N VAL A 307 22.64 -3.05 5.26
CA VAL A 307 23.95 -3.60 4.93
C VAL A 307 24.24 -3.27 3.48
N LEU A 308 25.30 -2.48 3.23
CA LEU A 308 25.75 -2.20 1.87
C LEU A 308 26.23 -3.49 1.20
N ILE A 309 25.68 -3.80 0.04
CA ILE A 309 26.07 -4.95 -0.77
C ILE A 309 27.07 -4.49 -1.84
N ASP A 310 26.71 -3.44 -2.58
CA ASP A 310 27.52 -2.94 -3.70
C ASP A 310 27.24 -1.46 -3.92
N MET A 311 28.17 -0.78 -4.62
CA MET A 311 28.01 0.59 -5.06
C MET A 311 28.58 0.70 -6.48
N LYS A 312 27.74 1.05 -7.44
CA LYS A 312 28.11 1.17 -8.86
C LYS A 312 27.93 2.60 -9.35
N TYR A 313 28.95 3.12 -10.01
CA TYR A 313 28.83 4.36 -10.78
C TYR A 313 28.19 4.01 -12.12
N LEU A 314 27.01 4.56 -12.38
CA LEU A 314 26.30 4.39 -13.64
C LEU A 314 26.92 5.28 -14.73
N ASP A 315 27.31 6.48 -14.32
CA ASP A 315 28.03 7.47 -15.11
C ASP A 315 28.83 8.41 -14.17
N ASP A 316 29.37 9.51 -14.70
CA ASP A 316 30.19 10.48 -13.94
C ASP A 316 29.39 11.21 -12.83
N VAL A 317 28.06 11.18 -12.88
CA VAL A 317 27.17 11.94 -12.00
C VAL A 317 26.31 11.04 -11.11
N ARG A 318 25.92 9.84 -11.58
CA ARG A 318 24.92 8.97 -10.94
C ARG A 318 25.53 7.71 -10.38
N VAL A 319 25.04 7.33 -9.20
CA VAL A 319 25.44 6.13 -8.45
C VAL A 319 24.22 5.27 -8.14
N ASP A 320 24.35 3.97 -8.29
CA ASP A 320 23.46 2.95 -7.74
C ASP A 320 24.05 2.43 -6.43
N LEU A 321 23.33 2.63 -5.32
CA LEU A 321 23.66 2.08 -4.01
C LEU A 321 22.80 0.86 -3.76
N HIS A 322 23.39 -0.31 -3.71
CA HIS A 322 22.68 -1.58 -3.45
C HIS A 322 22.81 -1.97 -1.97
N TYR A 323 21.67 -2.03 -1.29
CA TYR A 323 21.58 -2.36 0.14
C TYR A 323 20.65 -3.55 0.39
N ALA A 324 20.97 -4.36 1.39
CA ALA A 324 19.99 -5.22 2.05
C ALA A 324 19.43 -4.47 3.27
N LEU A 325 18.11 -4.25 3.29
CA LEU A 325 17.40 -3.52 4.34
C LEU A 325 16.26 -4.36 4.92
N PRO A 326 16.00 -4.28 6.24
CA PRO A 326 14.78 -4.85 6.81
C PRO A 326 13.56 -4.08 6.27
N LEU A 327 12.57 -4.81 5.73
CA LEU A 327 11.37 -4.19 5.15
C LEU A 327 10.64 -3.31 6.18
N GLY A 328 10.55 -3.74 7.43
CA GLY A 328 9.91 -2.97 8.50
C GLY A 328 10.54 -1.61 8.80
N GLU A 329 11.79 -1.38 8.40
CA GLU A 329 12.45 -0.08 8.57
C GLU A 329 12.24 0.87 7.39
N ILE A 330 11.84 0.37 6.22
CA ILE A 330 11.57 1.19 5.03
C ILE A 330 10.08 1.51 4.84
N VAL A 331 9.20 0.78 5.50
CA VAL A 331 7.74 1.02 5.44
C VAL A 331 7.34 2.38 6.01
N TYR A 332 8.15 2.97 6.89
CA TYR A 332 7.89 4.28 7.47
C TYR A 332 8.90 5.30 7.01
N ASP A 333 8.46 6.48 6.68
CA ASP A 333 9.23 7.70 6.44
C ASP A 333 10.49 7.56 5.54
N PHE A 334 10.77 6.36 4.98
CA PHE A 334 12.00 6.14 4.20
C PHE A 334 11.98 6.89 2.86
N PHE A 335 10.84 6.86 2.16
CA PHE A 335 10.66 7.60 0.91
C PHE A 335 10.86 9.11 1.14
N ASP A 336 10.19 9.67 2.14
CA ASP A 336 10.29 11.09 2.48
C ASP A 336 11.70 11.47 2.93
N ALA A 337 12.37 10.58 3.68
CA ALA A 337 13.74 10.79 4.10
C ALA A 337 14.72 10.77 2.91
N ILE A 338 14.53 9.89 1.93
CA ILE A 338 15.31 9.87 0.69
C ILE A 338 15.12 11.18 -0.07
N LYS A 339 13.86 11.57 -0.32
CA LYS A 339 13.53 12.80 -1.05
C LYS A 339 14.07 14.05 -0.37
N SER A 340 13.91 14.14 0.94
CA SER A 340 14.41 15.26 1.73
C SER A 340 15.95 15.38 1.68
N ARG A 341 16.68 14.25 1.80
CA ARG A 341 18.15 14.23 1.80
C ARG A 341 18.76 14.45 0.43
N SER A 342 18.04 14.11 -0.63
CA SER A 342 18.50 14.25 -2.02
C SER A 342 17.88 15.42 -2.76
N ARG A 343 17.10 16.27 -2.09
CA ARG A 343 16.34 17.37 -2.72
C ARG A 343 15.41 16.87 -3.85
N GLY A 344 14.90 15.65 -3.72
CA GLY A 344 14.02 15.01 -4.69
C GLY A 344 14.72 14.27 -5.83
N TYR A 345 16.04 14.32 -5.93
CA TYR A 345 16.77 13.71 -7.05
C TYR A 345 16.95 12.19 -6.92
N ALA A 346 16.98 11.64 -5.71
CA ALA A 346 17.11 10.20 -5.54
C ALA A 346 15.78 9.47 -5.72
N SER A 347 15.88 8.27 -6.28
CA SER A 347 14.81 7.28 -6.34
C SER A 347 15.29 5.96 -5.76
N TYR A 348 14.36 5.08 -5.42
CA TYR A 348 14.70 3.73 -5.01
C TYR A 348 13.68 2.74 -5.51
N ASP A 349 14.15 1.52 -5.68
CA ASP A 349 13.33 0.34 -5.94
C ASP A 349 13.75 -0.77 -4.98
N TYR A 350 12.84 -1.71 -4.69
CA TYR A 350 13.16 -2.80 -3.79
C TYR A 350 12.42 -4.09 -4.19
N GLU A 351 13.11 -5.21 -3.96
CA GLU A 351 12.54 -6.54 -4.13
C GLU A 351 12.72 -7.37 -2.85
N PHE A 352 11.73 -8.24 -2.57
CA PHE A 352 11.87 -9.18 -1.47
C PHE A 352 13.05 -10.12 -1.71
N LYS A 353 13.92 -10.23 -0.69
CA LYS A 353 15.08 -11.13 -0.76
C LYS A 353 14.87 -12.40 0.04
N GLU A 354 14.78 -12.27 1.36
CA GLU A 354 14.75 -13.40 2.28
C GLU A 354 14.26 -13.01 3.67
N TYR A 355 14.01 -14.01 4.51
CA TYR A 355 13.82 -13.81 5.95
C TYR A 355 15.15 -13.98 6.68
N ARG A 356 15.50 -13.04 7.56
CA ARG A 356 16.69 -13.10 8.41
C ARG A 356 16.31 -13.05 9.88
N GLU A 357 17.07 -13.82 10.69
CA GLU A 357 16.92 -13.81 12.14
C GLU A 357 17.20 -12.42 12.71
N SER A 358 16.32 -11.98 13.63
CA SER A 358 16.39 -10.67 14.28
C SER A 358 15.82 -10.74 15.67
N ASP A 359 16.39 -9.95 16.59
CA ASP A 359 15.87 -9.83 17.97
C ASP A 359 14.67 -8.86 17.99
N LEU A 360 13.48 -9.41 17.83
CA LEU A 360 12.23 -8.68 17.73
C LEU A 360 11.50 -8.68 19.09
N VAL A 361 10.78 -7.60 19.34
CA VAL A 361 9.93 -7.48 20.53
C VAL A 361 8.60 -6.83 20.16
N LYS A 362 7.55 -7.24 20.85
CA LYS A 362 6.27 -6.56 20.81
C LYS A 362 6.33 -5.32 21.69
N LEU A 363 6.06 -4.17 21.12
CA LEU A 363 5.96 -2.88 21.78
C LEU A 363 4.48 -2.53 21.94
N ASP A 364 4.00 -2.53 23.17
CA ASP A 364 2.62 -2.18 23.51
C ASP A 364 2.54 -0.74 24.02
N PHE A 365 1.40 -0.08 23.77
CA PHE A 365 1.11 1.26 24.26
C PHE A 365 -0.07 1.21 25.23
N LEU A 366 0.06 1.94 26.34
CA LEU A 366 -0.98 2.05 27.36
C LEU A 366 -1.37 3.51 27.54
N LEU A 367 -2.68 3.76 27.51
CA LEU A 367 -3.28 5.04 27.83
C LEU A 367 -4.04 4.94 29.14
N ASN A 368 -3.68 5.76 30.11
CA ASN A 368 -4.25 5.72 31.47
C ASN A 368 -4.13 4.35 32.17
N GLY A 369 -3.24 3.48 31.70
CA GLY A 369 -3.02 2.12 32.19
C GLY A 369 -3.68 1.04 31.34
N ASP A 370 -4.58 1.40 30.43
CA ASP A 370 -5.26 0.47 29.55
C ASP A 370 -4.46 0.26 28.24
N PRO A 371 -4.26 -0.99 27.79
CA PRO A 371 -3.56 -1.26 26.55
C PRO A 371 -4.41 -0.84 25.34
N VAL A 372 -3.74 -0.28 24.31
CA VAL A 372 -4.33 0.10 23.03
C VAL A 372 -3.71 -0.77 21.95
N ASP A 373 -4.42 -1.83 21.58
CA ASP A 373 -3.97 -2.84 20.61
C ASP A 373 -3.68 -2.25 19.21
N ALA A 374 -4.47 -1.28 18.78
CA ALA A 374 -4.31 -0.59 17.51
C ALA A 374 -2.97 0.15 17.33
N LEU A 375 -2.29 0.48 18.45
CA LEU A 375 -0.98 1.13 18.45
C LEU A 375 0.18 0.16 18.64
N SER A 376 -0.09 -1.11 18.98
CA SER A 376 0.95 -2.12 19.19
C SER A 376 1.73 -2.38 17.91
N MET A 377 3.03 -2.64 18.03
CA MET A 377 3.90 -2.93 16.90
C MET A 377 5.00 -3.93 17.26
N ILE A 378 5.50 -4.63 16.25
CA ILE A 378 6.69 -5.49 16.40
C ILE A 378 7.89 -4.67 15.91
N VAL A 379 8.93 -4.60 16.71
CA VAL A 379 10.13 -3.77 16.46
C VAL A 379 11.41 -4.51 16.83
N PHE A 380 12.50 -4.11 16.21
CA PHE A 380 13.83 -4.55 16.64
C PHE A 380 14.12 -4.02 18.05
N ARG A 381 14.63 -4.87 18.94
CA ARG A 381 14.79 -4.60 20.38
C ARG A 381 15.52 -3.31 20.68
N ASP A 382 16.68 -3.08 20.02
CA ASP A 382 17.50 -1.89 20.28
C ASP A 382 16.78 -0.59 19.90
N ASN A 383 15.87 -0.64 18.92
CA ASN A 383 15.08 0.51 18.46
C ASN A 383 13.81 0.74 19.31
N ALA A 384 13.43 -0.22 20.16
CA ALA A 384 12.16 -0.19 20.88
C ALA A 384 12.00 1.03 21.78
N TYR A 385 13.06 1.39 22.54
CA TYR A 385 13.02 2.57 23.40
C TYR A 385 12.84 3.87 22.62
N ALA A 386 13.62 4.08 21.56
CA ALA A 386 13.56 5.29 20.75
C ALA A 386 12.20 5.44 20.03
N LYS A 387 11.70 4.34 19.44
CA LYS A 387 10.37 4.31 18.81
C LYS A 387 9.25 4.53 19.83
N GLY A 388 9.30 3.83 20.96
CA GLY A 388 8.33 3.96 22.05
C GLY A 388 8.24 5.37 22.59
N ARG A 389 9.39 6.00 22.86
CA ARG A 389 9.46 7.37 23.34
C ARG A 389 8.88 8.37 22.32
N ARG A 390 9.30 8.29 21.06
CA ARG A 390 8.82 9.16 19.98
C ARG A 390 7.29 9.10 19.83
N ILE A 391 6.71 7.90 19.91
CA ILE A 391 5.25 7.73 19.80
C ILE A 391 4.56 8.27 21.05
N CYS A 392 5.08 8.01 22.26
CA CYS A 392 4.54 8.59 23.49
C CYS A 392 4.54 10.13 23.46
N GLU A 393 5.62 10.76 22.94
CA GLU A 393 5.71 12.21 22.76
C GLU A 393 4.65 12.72 21.77
N LYS A 394 4.49 12.05 20.60
CA LYS A 394 3.45 12.38 19.63
C LYS A 394 2.04 12.25 20.21
N LEU A 395 1.75 11.16 20.92
CA LEU A 395 0.46 10.95 21.57
C LEU A 395 0.19 12.03 22.63
N ARG A 396 1.18 12.39 23.46
CA ARG A 396 1.06 13.48 24.43
C ARG A 396 0.66 14.80 23.78
N ASP A 397 1.23 15.11 22.61
CA ASP A 397 1.03 16.37 21.93
C ASP A 397 -0.31 16.44 21.17
N ASN A 398 -0.82 15.28 20.72
CA ASN A 398 -2.07 15.18 19.96
C ASN A 398 -3.31 14.88 20.83
N ILE A 399 -3.14 14.16 21.95
CA ILE A 399 -4.29 13.87 22.83
C ILE A 399 -4.73 15.15 23.55
N PRO A 400 -6.01 15.56 23.44
CA PRO A 400 -6.50 16.75 24.10
C PRO A 400 -6.42 16.62 25.62
N ARG A 401 -6.10 17.73 26.29
CA ARG A 401 -6.03 17.76 27.76
C ARG A 401 -7.41 17.51 28.34
N ASN A 402 -7.47 16.59 29.30
CA ASN A 402 -8.66 16.24 30.03
C ASN A 402 -8.63 16.85 31.45
N LEU A 403 -9.70 16.68 32.24
CA LEU A 403 -9.76 17.14 33.64
C LEU A 403 -8.83 16.35 34.57
N PHE A 404 -8.26 15.25 34.12
CA PHE A 404 -7.27 14.41 34.82
C PHE A 404 -6.02 14.21 33.96
N GLU A 405 -4.93 13.77 34.58
CA GLU A 405 -3.69 13.43 33.87
C GLU A 405 -3.83 12.09 33.17
N ILE A 406 -3.37 12.04 31.91
CA ILE A 406 -3.36 10.81 31.12
C ILE A 406 -1.91 10.37 30.95
N PRO A 407 -1.46 9.34 31.65
CA PRO A 407 -0.16 8.73 31.38
C PRO A 407 -0.23 7.98 30.05
N VAL A 408 0.74 8.24 29.18
CA VAL A 408 0.98 7.55 27.92
C VAL A 408 2.26 6.74 28.12
N GLN A 409 2.20 5.44 27.95
CA GLN A 409 3.30 4.54 28.29
C GLN A 409 3.57 3.58 27.13
N ALA A 410 4.85 3.28 26.91
CA ALA A 410 5.27 2.20 26.01
C ALA A 410 5.87 1.07 26.87
N ALA A 411 5.52 -0.17 26.57
CA ALA A 411 5.94 -1.33 27.36
C ALA A 411 6.35 -2.51 26.46
N ILE A 412 7.27 -3.32 26.96
CA ILE A 412 7.68 -4.61 26.39
C ILE A 412 7.42 -5.68 27.45
N GLY A 413 6.57 -6.68 27.14
CA GLY A 413 6.24 -7.76 28.08
C GLY A 413 5.75 -7.25 29.44
N GLY A 414 4.95 -6.17 29.46
CA GLY A 414 4.44 -5.53 30.66
C GLY A 414 5.42 -4.57 31.37
N LYS A 415 6.71 -4.55 31.00
CA LYS A 415 7.69 -3.62 31.54
C LYS A 415 7.64 -2.28 30.80
N ILE A 416 7.34 -1.21 31.52
CA ILE A 416 7.31 0.14 30.96
C ILE A 416 8.74 0.59 30.63
N ILE A 417 8.97 0.96 29.36
CA ILE A 417 10.27 1.44 28.87
C ILE A 417 10.28 2.94 28.58
N ALA A 418 9.14 3.53 28.24
CA ALA A 418 8.99 4.97 28.03
C ALA A 418 7.66 5.46 28.60
N ARG A 419 7.64 6.72 29.07
CA ARG A 419 6.45 7.33 29.64
C ARG A 419 6.43 8.82 29.35
N GLU A 420 5.28 9.31 28.92
CA GLU A 420 4.91 10.71 28.83
C GLU A 420 3.58 10.94 29.58
N THR A 421 3.24 12.20 29.82
CA THR A 421 1.99 12.53 30.53
C THR A 421 1.30 13.72 29.89
N VAL A 422 0.06 13.53 29.44
CA VAL A 422 -0.83 14.62 29.06
C VAL A 422 -1.32 15.32 30.34
N LYS A 423 -0.90 16.55 30.55
CA LYS A 423 -1.22 17.30 31.75
C LYS A 423 -2.72 17.62 31.83
N ALA A 424 -3.30 17.47 33.04
CA ALA A 424 -4.69 17.84 33.26
C ALA A 424 -4.95 19.32 33.01
N MET A 425 -6.15 19.65 32.52
CA MET A 425 -6.63 21.03 32.51
C MET A 425 -6.70 21.56 33.94
N ARG A 426 -6.15 22.74 34.16
CA ARG A 426 -6.15 23.39 35.46
C ARG A 426 -7.40 24.28 35.57
N LYS A 427 -8.39 23.82 36.31
CA LYS A 427 -9.51 24.68 36.71
C LYS A 427 -9.04 25.54 37.88
N ASP A 428 -9.10 26.87 37.72
CA ASP A 428 -8.76 27.78 38.80
C ASP A 428 -9.89 27.79 39.84
N VAL A 429 -9.75 26.89 40.83
CA VAL A 429 -10.73 26.79 41.94
C VAL A 429 -10.51 27.88 43.00
N LEU A 430 -9.42 28.65 42.87
CA LEU A 430 -9.07 29.72 43.81
C LEU A 430 -9.53 31.10 43.33
N ALA A 431 -9.96 31.23 42.06
CA ALA A 431 -10.40 32.50 41.48
C ALA A 431 -11.52 33.22 42.30
N LYS A 432 -12.33 32.44 43.01
CA LYS A 432 -13.41 32.99 43.86
C LYS A 432 -13.02 33.12 45.35
N CYS A 433 -11.75 32.87 45.70
CA CYS A 433 -11.27 33.02 47.08
C CYS A 433 -10.67 34.40 47.30
N TYR A 434 -11.53 35.37 47.69
CA TYR A 434 -11.11 36.66 48.18
C TYR A 434 -10.59 36.54 49.63
N GLY A 435 -9.34 37.00 49.88
CA GLY A 435 -8.73 37.05 51.22
C GLY A 435 -7.72 35.96 51.52
N GLY A 436 -6.94 36.16 52.61
CA GLY A 436 -5.75 35.36 52.96
C GLY A 436 -6.00 34.03 53.68
N ASP A 437 -7.22 33.43 53.60
CA ASP A 437 -7.50 32.15 54.28
C ASP A 437 -6.78 30.98 53.56
N ILE A 438 -5.58 30.69 54.08
CA ILE A 438 -4.68 29.63 53.62
C ILE A 438 -5.32 28.25 53.82
N SER A 439 -6.09 28.05 54.90
CA SER A 439 -6.70 26.78 55.25
C SER A 439 -7.80 26.42 54.25
N ARG A 440 -8.63 27.39 53.86
CA ARG A 440 -9.67 27.23 52.82
C ARG A 440 -9.07 26.93 51.42
N LYS A 441 -7.98 27.62 51.08
CA LYS A 441 -7.25 27.39 49.83
C LYS A 441 -6.68 25.97 49.74
N LYS A 442 -6.03 25.49 50.83
CA LYS A 442 -5.52 24.09 50.92
C LYS A 442 -6.64 23.10 50.77
N LYS A 443 -7.76 23.26 51.49
CA LYS A 443 -8.91 22.33 51.44
C LYS A 443 -9.57 22.26 50.05
N LEU A 444 -9.64 23.37 49.31
CA LEU A 444 -10.14 23.42 47.93
C LEU A 444 -9.19 22.69 46.96
N LEU A 445 -7.90 22.86 47.12
CA LEU A 445 -6.88 22.14 46.32
C LEU A 445 -6.87 20.64 46.61
N GLU A 446 -7.04 20.24 47.86
CA GLU A 446 -7.18 18.82 48.21
C GLU A 446 -8.43 18.18 47.61
N LYS A 447 -9.59 18.83 47.72
CA LYS A 447 -10.81 18.36 47.07
C LYS A 447 -10.68 18.29 45.55
N GLN A 448 -9.97 19.22 44.91
CA GLN A 448 -9.69 19.16 43.49
C GLN A 448 -8.79 17.95 43.15
N LYS A 449 -7.79 17.67 43.97
CA LYS A 449 -6.88 16.53 43.80
C LYS A 449 -7.62 15.19 43.95
N GLU A 450 -8.48 15.06 44.93
CA GLU A 450 -9.34 13.88 45.13
C GLU A 450 -10.36 13.70 43.98
N GLY A 451 -10.99 14.79 43.55
CA GLY A 451 -11.91 14.78 42.40
C GLY A 451 -11.23 14.31 41.11
N LYS A 452 -10.01 14.81 40.86
CA LYS A 452 -9.20 14.37 39.72
C LYS A 452 -8.82 12.88 39.78
N LYS A 453 -8.52 12.38 41.01
CA LYS A 453 -8.20 10.96 41.23
C LYS A 453 -9.41 10.08 40.95
N LYS A 454 -10.61 10.49 41.37
CA LYS A 454 -11.87 9.76 41.06
C LYS A 454 -12.20 9.81 39.58
N MET A 455 -12.06 10.97 38.91
CA MET A 455 -12.30 11.11 37.47
C MET A 455 -11.37 10.25 36.64
N ARG A 456 -10.11 10.09 37.07
CA ARG A 456 -9.14 9.19 36.41
C ARG A 456 -9.56 7.72 36.46
N GLN A 457 -10.22 7.28 37.53
CA GLN A 457 -10.70 5.91 37.70
C GLN A 457 -11.95 5.60 36.86
N LEU A 458 -12.72 6.63 36.51
CA LEU A 458 -14.01 6.49 35.80
C LEU A 458 -13.96 6.98 34.36
N GLY A 459 -12.90 7.71 33.96
CA GLY A 459 -12.80 8.36 32.66
C GLY A 459 -12.21 7.42 31.62
N SER A 460 -12.96 7.16 30.55
CA SER A 460 -12.42 6.62 29.30
C SER A 460 -11.65 7.69 28.54
N VAL A 461 -10.56 7.32 27.92
CA VAL A 461 -9.77 8.20 27.04
C VAL A 461 -10.05 7.76 25.62
N SER A 462 -10.69 8.63 24.83
CA SER A 462 -10.79 8.44 23.38
C SER A 462 -9.53 8.95 22.70
N LEU A 463 -9.03 8.21 21.73
CA LEU A 463 -8.00 8.67 20.80
C LEU A 463 -8.64 9.65 19.81
N PRO A 464 -7.94 10.71 19.43
CA PRO A 464 -8.39 11.66 18.41
C PRO A 464 -8.39 11.04 17.02
#